data_cb2b80f3fd2321fcaf1f890f0d4ecb3b
#
_entry.id   cb2b80f3fd2321fcaf1f890f0d4ecb3b
#
_cell.length_a   1.000
_cell.length_b   1.000
_cell.length_c   1.000
_cell.angle_alpha   90.00
_cell.angle_beta   90.00
_cell.angle_gamma   90.00
#
_symmetry.space_group_name_H-M   'P 1'
#
loop_
_entity.id
_entity.type
_entity.pdbx_description
1 polymer ?
#
loop_
_entity_poly.entity_id
_entity_poly.type
_entity_poly.pdbx_seq_one_letter_code
_entity_poly.pdbx_strand_id
1 'polypeptide(L)'
;MFKYGMNAALPRMAMLTCATRLLAGATDETRYAIPPTPPKLHKPAQHVLFADDFADGDLKGWTPDKPGVWSVWHGLLRADLPDEKQLRSIIVTGDTTWGDIAVDVDMCMMRGVDKGVVVRVNGESGTGIDLRGGSYQDVVMYQGSWPMGKSSATNANGTWNHLRVEARGNHYRVWVNGEQRLDKTDGRAESRGDPHSARNFGRIALPAYTGGVGQCTVYYDNVVVTALK
;
A
#
# COMPACT_ATOMS: atom_id res chain seq x y z
N MET A 1 -65.86 9.04 -65.94
CA MET A 1 -66.64 9.18 -64.69
C MET A 1 -65.76 8.83 -63.52
N PHE A 2 -65.75 9.75 -62.56
CA PHE A 2 -64.97 9.75 -61.29
C PHE A 2 -63.44 9.96 -61.31
N LYS A 3 -63.14 11.22 -60.94
CA LYS A 3 -61.85 11.70 -60.40
C LYS A 3 -61.62 11.16 -59.00
N TYR A 4 -60.41 10.83 -58.66
CA TYR A 4 -59.89 11.03 -57.31
C TYR A 4 -58.40 11.39 -57.36
N GLY A 5 -58.16 12.63 -56.94
CA GLY A 5 -56.83 13.07 -56.64
C GLY A 5 -56.41 12.64 -55.21
N MET A 6 -55.17 12.22 -55.04
CA MET A 6 -54.56 12.09 -53.72
C MET A 6 -53.23 12.79 -53.76
N ASN A 7 -53.15 13.87 -53.04
CA ASN A 7 -51.91 14.51 -52.64
C ASN A 7 -51.18 13.59 -51.63
N ALA A 8 -50.05 13.10 -51.99
CA ALA A 8 -49.15 12.45 -51.05
C ALA A 8 -48.07 13.48 -50.63
N ALA A 9 -48.19 13.96 -49.39
CA ALA A 9 -47.15 14.72 -48.73
C ALA A 9 -45.99 13.80 -48.31
N LEU A 10 -44.82 14.12 -48.79
CA LEU A 10 -43.58 13.47 -48.38
C LEU A 10 -43.26 13.77 -46.90
N PRO A 11 -42.94 12.82 -46.07
CA PRO A 11 -42.49 13.07 -44.70
C PRO A 11 -41.06 13.63 -44.72
N ARG A 12 -40.89 14.74 -44.02
CA ARG A 12 -39.60 15.35 -43.71
C ARG A 12 -38.78 14.33 -42.91
N MET A 13 -37.70 13.88 -43.50
CA MET A 13 -36.67 13.09 -42.84
C MET A 13 -35.99 13.96 -41.76
N ALA A 14 -36.29 13.68 -40.50
CA ALA A 14 -35.58 14.27 -39.38
C ALA A 14 -34.16 13.64 -39.38
N MET A 15 -33.16 14.47 -39.68
CA MET A 15 -31.75 14.10 -39.44
C MET A 15 -31.54 13.91 -37.93
N LEU A 16 -31.44 12.69 -37.50
CA LEU A 16 -30.99 12.34 -36.17
C LEU A 16 -29.47 12.59 -36.12
N THR A 17 -29.06 13.78 -35.65
CA THR A 17 -27.67 14.02 -35.30
C THR A 17 -27.31 13.15 -34.13
N CYS A 18 -26.61 12.04 -34.44
CA CYS A 18 -25.96 11.21 -33.44
C CYS A 18 -24.84 12.05 -32.80
N ALA A 19 -25.11 12.70 -31.68
CA ALA A 19 -24.10 13.31 -30.85
C ALA A 19 -23.29 12.17 -30.25
N THR A 20 -22.18 11.85 -30.86
CA THR A 20 -21.10 11.04 -30.23
C THR A 20 -20.63 11.84 -29.01
N ARG A 21 -21.20 11.55 -27.84
CA ARG A 21 -20.55 11.91 -26.58
C ARG A 21 -19.24 11.14 -26.56
N LEU A 22 -18.14 11.84 -26.81
CA LEU A 22 -16.85 11.41 -26.28
C LEU A 22 -17.07 11.25 -24.78
N LEU A 23 -17.09 10.03 -24.31
CA LEU A 23 -16.82 9.70 -22.92
C LEU A 23 -15.36 10.15 -22.70
N ALA A 24 -15.17 11.41 -22.31
CA ALA A 24 -13.98 11.82 -21.61
C ALA A 24 -13.92 10.86 -20.42
N GLY A 25 -12.91 9.96 -20.41
CA GLY A 25 -12.69 9.05 -19.30
C GLY A 25 -12.70 9.89 -18.03
N ALA A 26 -13.57 9.54 -17.09
CA ALA A 26 -13.55 10.15 -15.78
C ALA A 26 -12.13 9.96 -15.26
N THR A 27 -11.38 11.05 -15.17
CA THR A 27 -10.08 11.04 -14.50
C THR A 27 -10.36 10.55 -13.10
N ASP A 28 -9.71 9.46 -12.70
CA ASP A 28 -9.86 8.95 -11.35
C ASP A 28 -9.25 9.97 -10.38
N GLU A 29 -10.10 10.91 -9.94
CA GLU A 29 -9.70 12.03 -9.09
C GLU A 29 -8.99 11.54 -7.82
N THR A 30 -9.29 10.33 -7.34
CA THR A 30 -8.67 9.77 -6.15
C THR A 30 -7.21 9.38 -6.35
N ARG A 31 -6.78 9.13 -7.60
CA ARG A 31 -5.38 8.84 -7.95
C ARG A 31 -4.45 10.01 -7.67
N TYR A 32 -4.94 11.21 -7.85
CA TYR A 32 -4.19 12.47 -7.69
C TYR A 32 -4.63 13.28 -6.47
N ALA A 33 -5.53 12.72 -5.67
CA ALA A 33 -5.94 13.37 -4.44
C ALA A 33 -4.80 13.35 -3.43
N ILE A 34 -4.60 14.48 -2.75
CA ILE A 34 -3.68 14.60 -1.63
C ILE A 34 -4.41 14.04 -0.40
N PRO A 35 -3.82 13.12 0.35
CA PRO A 35 -4.43 12.63 1.58
C PRO A 35 -4.52 13.76 2.63
N PRO A 36 -5.35 13.61 3.67
CA PRO A 36 -5.33 14.51 4.81
C PRO A 36 -3.92 14.64 5.39
N THR A 37 -3.65 15.72 6.13
CA THR A 37 -2.37 15.86 6.85
C THR A 37 -2.13 14.64 7.75
N PRO A 38 -0.95 14.01 7.67
CA PRO A 38 -0.62 12.87 8.51
C PRO A 38 -0.58 13.27 9.99
N PRO A 39 -0.73 12.30 10.91
CA PRO A 39 -0.52 12.54 12.33
C PRO A 39 0.87 13.11 12.59
N LYS A 40 1.03 13.90 13.63
CA LYS A 40 2.37 14.34 14.04
C LYS A 40 3.19 13.15 14.48
N LEU A 41 4.46 13.12 14.03
CA LEU A 41 5.43 12.11 14.44
C LEU A 41 5.46 11.98 15.96
N HIS A 42 5.23 10.80 16.48
CA HIS A 42 5.53 10.51 17.87
C HIS A 42 7.06 10.57 18.04
N LYS A 43 7.54 11.26 19.07
CA LYS A 43 8.99 11.35 19.34
C LYS A 43 9.58 9.95 19.27
N PRO A 44 10.60 9.73 18.41
CA PRO A 44 11.21 8.42 18.30
C PRO A 44 11.73 7.98 19.66
N ALA A 45 11.54 6.72 19.99
CA ALA A 45 12.14 6.09 21.15
C ALA A 45 13.68 6.18 21.09
N GLN A 46 14.35 5.95 22.19
CA GLN A 46 15.81 5.87 22.23
C GLN A 46 16.28 4.78 21.24
N HIS A 47 17.47 4.99 20.59
CA HIS A 47 18.11 4.07 19.64
C HIS A 47 17.47 3.97 18.25
N VAL A 48 17.18 5.14 17.66
CA VAL A 48 16.74 5.23 16.27
C VAL A 48 17.85 4.74 15.33
N LEU A 49 17.52 3.76 14.49
CA LEU A 49 18.39 3.25 13.43
C LEU A 49 18.16 3.98 12.11
N PHE A 50 16.90 4.39 11.85
CA PHE A 50 16.48 5.10 10.66
C PHE A 50 15.21 5.91 10.96
N ALA A 51 15.08 7.08 10.36
CA ALA A 51 13.85 7.86 10.39
C ALA A 51 13.73 8.68 9.11
N ASP A 52 12.52 8.79 8.58
CA ASP A 52 12.20 9.61 7.43
C ASP A 52 10.74 10.09 7.51
N ASP A 53 10.55 11.40 7.35
CA ASP A 53 9.25 12.06 7.24
C ASP A 53 9.04 12.67 5.85
N PHE A 54 9.94 12.37 4.90
CA PHE A 54 9.90 12.79 3.50
C PHE A 54 9.77 14.31 3.27
N ALA A 55 9.97 15.12 4.32
CA ALA A 55 9.83 16.58 4.25
C ALA A 55 10.91 17.22 3.37
N ASP A 56 12.06 16.56 3.18
CA ASP A 56 13.15 16.99 2.29
C ASP A 56 12.83 16.82 0.80
N GLY A 57 11.79 16.05 0.45
CA GLY A 57 11.28 15.89 -0.90
C GLY A 57 12.04 14.88 -1.75
N ASP A 58 12.89 14.03 -1.17
CA ASP A 58 13.71 13.07 -1.90
C ASP A 58 13.53 11.62 -1.41
N LEU A 59 14.19 10.68 -2.07
CA LEU A 59 14.20 9.26 -1.73
C LEU A 59 15.57 8.79 -1.20
N LYS A 60 16.36 9.71 -0.65
CA LYS A 60 17.68 9.37 -0.14
C LYS A 60 17.58 8.34 0.98
N GLY A 61 18.37 7.27 0.88
CA GLY A 61 18.30 6.16 1.84
C GLY A 61 17.30 5.07 1.47
N TRP A 62 16.49 5.29 0.43
CA TRP A 62 15.54 4.33 -0.11
C TRP A 62 15.97 3.79 -1.47
N THR A 63 15.63 2.54 -1.72
CA THR A 63 15.89 1.86 -3.00
C THR A 63 14.60 1.24 -3.52
N PRO A 64 13.95 1.86 -4.53
CA PRO A 64 12.78 1.27 -5.19
C PRO A 64 13.20 0.10 -6.09
N ASP A 65 12.36 -0.94 -6.15
CA ASP A 65 12.56 -2.08 -7.06
C ASP A 65 12.15 -1.78 -8.51
N LYS A 66 11.27 -0.78 -8.69
CA LYS A 66 10.74 -0.39 -10.01
C LYS A 66 10.80 1.12 -10.21
N PRO A 67 11.34 1.58 -11.35
CA PRO A 67 11.34 3.00 -11.67
C PRO A 67 9.92 3.55 -11.88
N GLY A 68 9.68 4.81 -11.50
CA GLY A 68 8.44 5.52 -11.77
C GLY A 68 7.23 5.15 -10.88
N VAL A 69 7.36 4.15 -10.00
CA VAL A 69 6.31 3.77 -9.05
C VAL A 69 6.36 4.64 -7.81
N TRP A 70 7.56 4.92 -7.31
CA TRP A 70 7.79 5.62 -6.04
C TRP A 70 8.26 7.05 -6.28
N SER A 71 7.71 7.99 -5.52
CA SER A 71 8.08 9.40 -5.54
C SER A 71 7.75 10.06 -4.21
N VAL A 72 8.40 11.17 -3.89
CA VAL A 72 7.92 12.06 -2.84
C VAL A 72 7.00 13.10 -3.47
N TRP A 73 5.81 13.25 -2.93
CA TRP A 73 4.80 14.16 -3.41
C TRP A 73 4.13 14.91 -2.25
N HIS A 74 4.26 16.23 -2.24
CA HIS A 74 3.81 17.08 -1.12
C HIS A 74 4.40 16.70 0.24
N GLY A 75 5.69 16.29 0.27
CA GLY A 75 6.35 15.86 1.50
C GLY A 75 5.88 14.50 2.04
N LEU A 76 5.30 13.66 1.19
CA LEU A 76 4.83 12.32 1.53
C LEU A 76 5.41 11.32 0.54
N LEU A 77 5.83 10.16 1.00
CA LEU A 77 6.18 9.07 0.10
C LEU A 77 4.92 8.53 -0.56
N ARG A 78 4.90 8.51 -1.88
CA ARG A 78 3.78 8.04 -2.69
C ARG A 78 4.21 6.85 -3.54
N ALA A 79 3.41 5.80 -3.53
CA ALA A 79 3.46 4.74 -4.54
C ALA A 79 2.18 4.76 -5.37
N ASP A 80 2.35 4.66 -6.70
CA ASP A 80 1.25 4.60 -7.64
C ASP A 80 1.53 3.56 -8.72
N LEU A 81 0.75 2.50 -8.72
CA LEU A 81 0.88 1.41 -9.68
C LEU A 81 -0.10 1.60 -10.85
N PRO A 82 0.23 1.13 -12.06
CA PRO A 82 -0.73 1.01 -13.15
C PRO A 82 -1.99 0.25 -12.75
N ASP A 83 -3.14 0.59 -13.38
CA ASP A 83 -4.42 -0.06 -13.12
C ASP A 83 -4.48 -1.43 -13.78
N GLU A 84 -3.72 -2.37 -13.20
CA GLU A 84 -3.59 -3.76 -13.61
C GLU A 84 -3.54 -4.66 -12.38
N LYS A 85 -4.15 -5.85 -12.45
CA LYS A 85 -4.19 -6.80 -11.34
C LYS A 85 -2.83 -7.44 -11.08
N GLN A 86 -2.58 -7.78 -9.82
CA GLN A 86 -1.42 -8.55 -9.35
C GLN A 86 -0.07 -7.85 -9.58
N LEU A 87 -0.06 -6.54 -9.79
CA LEU A 87 1.19 -5.77 -9.79
C LEU A 87 1.68 -5.55 -8.37
N ARG A 88 3.00 -5.63 -8.22
CA ARG A 88 3.69 -5.38 -6.95
C ARG A 88 4.91 -4.50 -7.18
N SER A 89 5.18 -3.65 -6.21
CA SER A 89 6.44 -2.92 -6.07
C SER A 89 6.78 -2.76 -4.59
N ILE A 90 8.05 -2.67 -4.27
CA ILE A 90 8.55 -2.37 -2.94
C ILE A 90 9.62 -1.28 -3.01
N ILE A 91 9.72 -0.50 -1.94
CA ILE A 91 10.85 0.38 -1.71
C ILE A 91 11.53 -0.03 -0.41
N VAL A 92 12.85 -0.16 -0.43
CA VAL A 92 13.62 -0.80 0.64
C VAL A 92 14.56 0.21 1.28
N THR A 93 14.71 0.15 2.61
CA THR A 93 15.71 0.90 3.36
C THR A 93 16.34 0.06 4.46
N GLY A 94 17.47 0.51 4.98
CA GLY A 94 18.13 -0.04 6.15
C GLY A 94 19.27 -1.00 5.85
N ASP A 95 19.68 -1.72 6.88
CA ASP A 95 20.84 -2.62 6.87
C ASP A 95 20.40 -4.09 7.04
N THR A 96 21.08 -4.99 6.36
CA THR A 96 20.83 -6.44 6.42
C THR A 96 21.15 -7.05 7.79
N THR A 97 21.85 -6.33 8.66
CA THR A 97 22.20 -6.76 10.01
C THR A 97 21.20 -6.34 11.09
N TRP A 98 20.15 -5.58 10.74
CA TRP A 98 19.13 -5.21 11.72
C TRP A 98 18.39 -6.44 12.24
N GLY A 99 18.57 -6.70 13.53
CA GLY A 99 17.98 -7.85 14.23
C GLY A 99 16.66 -7.49 14.90
N ASP A 100 16.71 -7.31 16.22
CA ASP A 100 15.54 -6.96 17.02
C ASP A 100 15.21 -5.48 16.83
N ILE A 101 14.09 -5.22 16.13
CA ILE A 101 13.65 -3.88 15.74
C ILE A 101 12.18 -3.64 16.01
N ALA A 102 11.83 -2.37 16.20
CA ALA A 102 10.47 -1.88 16.02
C ALA A 102 10.44 -0.94 14.82
N VAL A 103 9.38 -1.07 14.03
CA VAL A 103 9.08 -0.19 12.91
C VAL A 103 7.76 0.50 13.19
N ASP A 104 7.77 1.81 13.15
CA ASP A 104 6.58 2.67 13.19
C ASP A 104 6.42 3.31 11.82
N VAL A 105 5.21 3.35 11.28
CA VAL A 105 4.90 3.97 9.99
C VAL A 105 3.45 4.43 9.93
N ASP A 106 3.24 5.62 9.41
CA ASP A 106 1.91 6.10 9.04
C ASP A 106 1.62 5.80 7.58
N MET A 107 0.42 5.34 7.27
CA MET A 107 0.04 4.94 5.93
C MET A 107 -1.39 5.32 5.59
N CYS A 108 -1.62 5.80 4.37
CA CYS A 108 -2.93 6.17 3.85
C CYS A 108 -3.13 5.58 2.46
N MET A 109 -4.08 4.67 2.32
CA MET A 109 -4.49 4.12 1.02
C MET A 109 -5.52 5.06 0.40
N MET A 110 -5.26 5.58 -0.78
CA MET A 110 -6.25 6.36 -1.55
C MET A 110 -7.04 5.46 -2.49
N ARG A 111 -6.37 4.52 -3.15
CA ARG A 111 -6.96 3.54 -4.08
C ARG A 111 -6.35 2.19 -3.83
N GLY A 112 -7.15 1.15 -3.71
CA GLY A 112 -6.67 -0.21 -3.50
C GLY A 112 -7.09 -0.78 -2.15
N VAL A 113 -6.39 -1.83 -1.72
CA VAL A 113 -6.75 -2.61 -0.53
C VAL A 113 -5.56 -2.78 0.40
N ASP A 114 -4.40 -3.15 -0.11
CA ASP A 114 -3.27 -3.62 0.68
C ASP A 114 -2.21 -2.52 0.87
N LYS A 115 -1.88 -2.23 2.14
CA LYS A 115 -0.78 -1.37 2.57
C LYS A 115 -0.14 -1.95 3.81
N GLY A 116 1.13 -1.67 4.05
CA GLY A 116 1.77 -2.25 5.22
C GLY A 116 3.28 -2.04 5.28
N VAL A 117 3.96 -2.99 5.90
CA VAL A 117 5.42 -3.02 6.01
C VAL A 117 5.93 -4.45 5.86
N VAL A 118 7.11 -4.59 5.31
CA VAL A 118 7.85 -5.85 5.32
C VAL A 118 9.08 -5.67 6.20
N VAL A 119 9.24 -6.52 7.20
CA VAL A 119 10.42 -6.52 8.06
C VAL A 119 11.34 -7.70 7.73
N ARG A 120 12.62 -7.57 8.10
CA ARG A 120 13.64 -8.63 7.87
C ARG A 120 13.80 -9.01 6.41
N VAL A 121 13.78 -7.98 5.55
CA VAL A 121 14.00 -8.16 4.12
C VAL A 121 15.45 -8.58 3.87
N ASN A 122 15.60 -9.76 3.27
CA ASN A 122 16.89 -10.29 2.84
C ASN A 122 16.69 -10.96 1.46
N GLY A 123 17.33 -10.39 0.44
CA GLY A 123 17.00 -10.71 -0.94
C GLY A 123 15.56 -10.31 -1.27
N GLU A 124 14.79 -11.24 -1.81
CA GLU A 124 13.39 -11.01 -2.21
C GLU A 124 12.36 -11.41 -1.15
N SER A 125 12.80 -11.85 0.02
CA SER A 125 11.91 -12.34 1.07
C SER A 125 12.00 -11.52 2.35
N GLY A 126 10.91 -11.55 3.13
CA GLY A 126 10.77 -10.90 4.42
C GLY A 126 9.44 -11.29 5.04
N THR A 127 9.20 -10.84 6.27
CA THR A 127 7.90 -11.01 6.93
C THR A 127 7.04 -9.80 6.61
N GLY A 128 5.98 -10.02 5.84
CA GLY A 128 5.01 -9.00 5.46
C GLY A 128 3.91 -8.84 6.50
N ILE A 129 3.56 -7.60 6.80
CA ILE A 129 2.41 -7.22 7.61
C ILE A 129 1.57 -6.27 6.76
N ASP A 130 0.41 -6.75 6.28
CA ASP A 130 -0.50 -5.96 5.47
C ASP A 130 -1.75 -5.58 6.26
N LEU A 131 -2.06 -4.30 6.28
CA LEU A 131 -3.33 -3.75 6.72
C LEU A 131 -4.24 -3.62 5.51
N ARG A 132 -5.29 -4.45 5.44
CA ARG A 132 -6.16 -4.55 4.28
C ARG A 132 -7.50 -3.86 4.50
N GLY A 133 -7.84 -2.98 3.57
CA GLY A 133 -9.11 -2.26 3.55
C GLY A 133 -10.20 -2.97 2.74
N GLY A 134 -11.12 -2.18 2.18
CA GLY A 134 -12.23 -2.72 1.39
C GLY A 134 -13.10 -3.70 2.17
N SER A 135 -13.35 -4.86 1.61
CA SER A 135 -14.15 -5.92 2.24
C SER A 135 -13.40 -6.76 3.28
N TYR A 136 -12.08 -6.59 3.42
CA TYR A 136 -11.26 -7.41 4.33
C TYR A 136 -11.27 -6.88 5.76
N GLN A 137 -11.00 -5.59 5.97
CA GLN A 137 -10.95 -4.92 7.28
C GLN A 137 -10.14 -5.72 8.30
N ASP A 138 -8.90 -6.03 7.95
CA ASP A 138 -8.02 -6.86 8.76
C ASP A 138 -6.54 -6.46 8.64
N VAL A 139 -5.74 -6.95 9.58
CA VAL A 139 -4.29 -7.02 9.49
C VAL A 139 -3.87 -8.47 9.38
N VAL A 140 -3.01 -8.75 8.42
CA VAL A 140 -2.47 -10.10 8.18
C VAL A 140 -0.95 -10.09 8.25
N MET A 141 -0.38 -11.18 8.74
CA MET A 141 1.06 -11.40 8.76
C MET A 141 1.39 -12.67 8.01
N TYR A 142 2.42 -12.60 7.16
CA TYR A 142 2.81 -13.72 6.30
C TYR A 142 4.30 -13.63 5.94
N GLN A 143 4.86 -14.74 5.49
CA GLN A 143 6.15 -14.79 4.83
C GLN A 143 6.04 -15.59 3.54
N GLY A 144 6.24 -14.93 2.41
CA GLY A 144 5.89 -15.51 1.11
C GLY A 144 4.42 -15.92 1.08
N SER A 145 4.13 -17.19 0.84
CA SER A 145 2.78 -17.76 0.90
C SER A 145 2.40 -18.34 2.27
N TRP A 146 3.30 -18.29 3.28
CA TRP A 146 3.06 -18.87 4.59
C TRP A 146 2.27 -17.92 5.49
N PRO A 147 1.04 -18.27 5.90
CA PRO A 147 0.25 -17.43 6.81
C PRO A 147 0.77 -17.58 8.24
N MET A 148 1.05 -16.43 8.89
CA MET A 148 1.55 -16.39 10.27
C MET A 148 0.49 -15.89 11.26
N GLY A 149 -0.47 -15.08 10.80
CA GLY A 149 -1.51 -14.56 11.66
C GLY A 149 -2.46 -13.61 10.95
N LYS A 150 -3.64 -13.44 11.55
CA LYS A 150 -4.69 -12.52 11.08
C LYS A 150 -5.49 -12.02 12.26
N SER A 151 -5.91 -10.75 12.21
CA SER A 151 -6.83 -10.13 13.17
C SER A 151 -7.67 -9.06 12.46
N SER A 152 -8.84 -8.75 12.99
CA SER A 152 -9.67 -7.65 12.47
C SER A 152 -9.00 -6.30 12.73
N ALA A 153 -9.08 -5.40 11.78
CA ALA A 153 -8.61 -4.02 11.93
C ALA A 153 -9.35 -3.13 10.94
N THR A 154 -10.18 -2.24 11.46
CA THR A 154 -10.93 -1.30 10.61
C THR A 154 -9.99 -0.29 9.98
N ASN A 155 -10.07 -0.15 8.66
CA ASN A 155 -9.32 0.85 7.95
C ASN A 155 -10.03 1.25 6.65
N ALA A 156 -10.24 2.54 6.45
CA ALA A 156 -10.88 3.10 5.26
C ALA A 156 -9.86 3.78 4.36
N ASN A 157 -10.12 3.78 3.06
CA ASN A 157 -9.36 4.59 2.11
C ASN A 157 -9.51 6.08 2.44
N GLY A 158 -8.45 6.86 2.20
CA GLY A 158 -8.38 8.27 2.56
C GLY A 158 -8.16 8.55 4.05
N THR A 159 -7.91 7.51 4.85
CA THR A 159 -7.66 7.63 6.29
C THR A 159 -6.25 7.18 6.64
N TRP A 160 -5.54 7.98 7.41
CA TRP A 160 -4.25 7.59 7.97
C TRP A 160 -4.41 6.50 9.04
N ASN A 161 -3.54 5.53 8.97
CA ASN A 161 -3.43 4.48 9.96
C ASN A 161 -1.97 4.39 10.41
N HIS A 162 -1.76 4.32 11.71
CA HIS A 162 -0.46 4.05 12.30
C HIS A 162 -0.26 2.56 12.47
N LEU A 163 0.79 2.02 11.88
CA LEU A 163 1.22 0.64 12.06
C LEU A 163 2.52 0.61 12.83
N ARG A 164 2.54 -0.15 13.92
CA ARG A 164 3.76 -0.49 14.65
C ARG A 164 3.98 -1.98 14.60
N VAL A 165 5.20 -2.39 14.26
CA VAL A 165 5.63 -3.79 14.23
C VAL A 165 6.87 -3.93 15.09
N GLU A 166 6.84 -4.81 16.09
CA GLU A 166 8.03 -5.25 16.81
C GLU A 166 8.40 -6.66 16.36
N ALA A 167 9.65 -6.85 15.99
CA ALA A 167 10.24 -8.14 15.64
C ALA A 167 11.41 -8.40 16.56
N ARG A 168 11.26 -9.35 17.50
CA ARG A 168 12.30 -9.75 18.48
C ARG A 168 12.56 -11.26 18.36
N GLY A 169 13.77 -11.63 17.95
CA GLY A 169 14.03 -13.01 17.58
C GLY A 169 12.99 -13.50 16.57
N ASN A 170 12.30 -14.59 16.84
CA ASN A 170 11.20 -15.12 16.01
C ASN A 170 9.80 -14.68 16.49
N HIS A 171 9.73 -13.72 17.42
CA HIS A 171 8.48 -13.23 18.00
C HIS A 171 8.10 -11.86 17.39
N TYR A 172 6.84 -11.73 16.96
CA TYR A 172 6.30 -10.55 16.31
C TYR A 172 5.08 -10.04 17.06
N ARG A 173 5.05 -8.74 17.29
CA ARG A 173 3.87 -8.03 17.81
C ARG A 173 3.50 -6.91 16.86
N VAL A 174 2.20 -6.75 16.60
CA VAL A 174 1.67 -5.76 15.66
C VAL A 174 0.57 -4.95 16.31
N TRP A 175 0.67 -3.63 16.20
CA TRP A 175 -0.36 -2.68 16.63
C TRP A 175 -0.85 -1.89 15.43
N VAL A 176 -2.16 -1.66 15.40
CA VAL A 176 -2.83 -0.76 14.45
C VAL A 176 -3.52 0.32 15.26
N ASN A 177 -3.16 1.59 15.02
CA ASN A 177 -3.69 2.76 15.74
C ASN A 177 -3.58 2.61 17.26
N GLY A 178 -2.47 2.06 17.75
CA GLY A 178 -2.19 1.85 19.18
C GLY A 178 -2.83 0.60 19.80
N GLU A 179 -3.68 -0.12 19.07
CA GLU A 179 -4.29 -1.36 19.55
C GLU A 179 -3.53 -2.58 19.05
N GLN A 180 -3.11 -3.45 19.99
CA GLN A 180 -2.38 -4.67 19.63
C GLN A 180 -3.33 -5.64 18.93
N ARG A 181 -2.97 -6.00 17.70
CA ARG A 181 -3.76 -6.86 16.82
C ARG A 181 -3.19 -8.27 16.67
N LEU A 182 -1.86 -8.37 16.66
CA LEU A 182 -1.19 -9.67 16.54
C LEU A 182 -0.08 -9.79 17.58
N ASP A 183 0.07 -11.01 18.07
CA ASP A 183 1.15 -11.47 18.93
C ASP A 183 1.46 -12.91 18.51
N LYS A 184 2.56 -13.12 17.79
CA LYS A 184 2.85 -14.37 17.10
C LYS A 184 4.33 -14.74 17.20
N THR A 185 4.57 -16.01 17.43
CA THR A 185 5.91 -16.61 17.32
C THR A 185 5.98 -17.43 16.04
N ASP A 186 7.00 -17.19 15.23
CA ASP A 186 7.31 -18.04 14.09
C ASP A 186 8.03 -19.29 14.58
N GLY A 187 7.35 -20.42 14.57
CA GLY A 187 7.89 -21.70 15.00
C GLY A 187 8.75 -22.42 13.97
N ARG A 188 8.94 -21.84 12.78
CA ARG A 188 9.77 -22.44 11.74
C ARG A 188 11.24 -22.26 12.05
N ALA A 189 12.05 -23.26 11.68
CA ALA A 189 13.49 -23.13 11.77
C ALA A 189 14.01 -22.12 10.71
N GLU A 190 15.01 -21.34 11.08
CA GLU A 190 15.77 -20.56 10.10
C GLU A 190 16.58 -21.50 9.23
N SER A 191 16.41 -21.41 7.92
CA SER A 191 17.14 -22.22 6.94
C SER A 191 17.80 -21.31 5.91
N ARG A 192 19.11 -21.43 5.78
CA ARG A 192 19.89 -20.66 4.82
C ARG A 192 19.50 -21.10 3.40
N GLY A 193 19.05 -20.17 2.56
CA GLY A 193 18.67 -20.44 1.17
C GLY A 193 17.20 -20.80 0.96
N ASP A 194 16.40 -21.04 2.01
CA ASP A 194 14.96 -21.17 1.89
C ASP A 194 14.30 -19.80 2.04
N PRO A 195 13.68 -19.23 0.99
CA PRO A 195 13.03 -17.94 1.06
C PRO A 195 11.82 -17.92 1.99
N HIS A 196 11.29 -19.08 2.37
CA HIS A 196 10.14 -19.24 3.25
C HIS A 196 10.51 -19.57 4.70
N SER A 197 11.82 -19.68 5.01
CA SER A 197 12.26 -19.95 6.40
C SER A 197 12.11 -18.71 7.28
N ALA A 198 12.04 -18.93 8.60
CA ALA A 198 12.11 -17.85 9.57
C ALA A 198 13.39 -17.01 9.39
N ARG A 199 13.31 -15.72 9.68
CA ARG A 199 14.46 -14.81 9.61
C ARG A 199 14.52 -13.93 10.83
N ASN A 200 15.74 -13.75 11.35
CA ASN A 200 15.97 -12.98 12.56
C ASN A 200 16.62 -11.61 12.31
N PHE A 201 16.97 -11.29 11.06
CA PHE A 201 17.57 -10.01 10.69
C PHE A 201 17.31 -9.66 9.22
N GLY A 202 17.44 -8.37 8.90
CA GLY A 202 17.27 -7.84 7.56
C GLY A 202 16.77 -6.41 7.55
N ARG A 203 16.65 -5.86 6.36
CA ARG A 203 16.14 -4.52 6.08
C ARG A 203 14.63 -4.42 6.29
N ILE A 204 14.07 -3.25 6.08
CA ILE A 204 12.62 -3.06 5.95
C ILE A 204 12.25 -2.67 4.52
N ALA A 205 10.99 -2.90 4.16
CA ALA A 205 10.42 -2.39 2.92
C ALA A 205 8.98 -1.92 3.13
N LEU A 206 8.58 -0.96 2.29
CA LEU A 206 7.18 -0.54 2.17
C LEU A 206 6.63 -1.12 0.87
N PRO A 207 5.49 -1.83 0.90
CA PRO A 207 4.90 -2.44 -0.27
C PRO A 207 3.85 -1.56 -0.95
N ALA A 208 3.71 -1.73 -2.26
CA ALA A 208 2.56 -1.32 -3.05
C ALA A 208 2.04 -2.54 -3.83
N TYR A 209 0.74 -2.80 -3.77
CA TYR A 209 0.15 -3.97 -4.40
C TYR A 209 -1.26 -3.69 -4.89
N THR A 210 -1.53 -4.00 -6.16
CA THR A 210 -2.84 -3.78 -6.77
C THR A 210 -3.85 -4.89 -6.46
N GLY A 211 -3.38 -6.06 -6.05
CA GLY A 211 -4.24 -7.20 -5.72
C GLY A 211 -5.21 -7.59 -6.81
N GLY A 212 -6.32 -8.15 -6.40
CA GLY A 212 -7.42 -8.53 -7.29
C GLY A 212 -8.27 -7.34 -7.77
N VAL A 213 -8.20 -6.19 -7.08
CA VAL A 213 -8.93 -4.97 -7.46
C VAL A 213 -8.27 -4.20 -8.61
N GLY A 214 -6.97 -4.44 -8.85
CA GLY A 214 -6.24 -3.85 -9.97
C GLY A 214 -5.92 -2.36 -9.79
N GLN A 215 -5.86 -1.86 -8.56
CA GLN A 215 -5.59 -0.45 -8.25
C GLN A 215 -4.71 -0.33 -7.02
N CYS A 216 -3.76 0.62 -7.02
CA CYS A 216 -2.99 0.97 -5.84
C CYS A 216 -2.44 2.39 -5.97
N THR A 217 -2.90 3.27 -5.08
CA THR A 217 -2.27 4.55 -4.77
C THR A 217 -2.20 4.66 -3.27
N VAL A 218 -1.00 4.58 -2.71
CA VAL A 218 -0.75 4.58 -1.27
C VAL A 218 0.27 5.65 -0.90
N TYR A 219 0.06 6.28 0.25
CA TYR A 219 0.98 7.22 0.85
C TYR A 219 1.52 6.66 2.15
N TYR A 220 2.80 6.97 2.41
CA TYR A 220 3.50 6.66 3.65
C TYR A 220 4.16 7.92 4.20
N ASP A 221 4.27 7.97 5.53
CA ASP A 221 4.94 9.04 6.23
C ASP A 221 5.47 8.54 7.59
N ASN A 222 6.27 9.38 8.26
CA ASN A 222 6.69 9.14 9.64
C ASN A 222 7.29 7.74 9.86
N VAL A 223 8.16 7.29 8.94
CA VAL A 223 8.83 6.00 9.07
C VAL A 223 9.93 6.10 10.12
N VAL A 224 9.85 5.28 11.17
CA VAL A 224 10.88 5.21 12.20
C VAL A 224 11.24 3.76 12.47
N VAL A 225 12.52 3.45 12.45
CA VAL A 225 13.05 2.14 12.85
C VAL A 225 13.90 2.32 14.10
N THR A 226 13.59 1.58 15.16
CA THR A 226 14.32 1.61 16.42
C THR A 226 14.87 0.23 16.77
N ALA A 227 16.08 0.18 17.33
CA ALA A 227 16.60 -1.06 17.91
C ALA A 227 15.85 -1.36 19.23
N LEU A 228 15.43 -2.61 19.39
CA LEU A 228 14.88 -3.13 20.64
C LEU A 228 16.02 -3.65 21.52
N LYS A 229 15.99 -3.30 22.79
CA LYS A 229 16.94 -3.81 23.79
C LYS A 229 16.48 -5.15 24.34
#